data_26a3bb7b2c763dceae8a32a08715324e
#
_entry.id   26a3bb7b2c763dceae8a32a08715324e
#
_cell.length_a   1.000
_cell.length_b   1.000
_cell.length_c   1.000
_cell.angle_alpha   90.00
_cell.angle_beta   90.00
_cell.angle_gamma   90.00
#
_symmetry.space_group_name_H-M   'P 1'
#
loop_
_entity.id
_entity.type
_entity.pdbx_description
1 polymer ?
#
loop_
_entity_poly.entity_id
_entity_poly.type
_entity_poly.pdbx_seq_one_letter_code
_entity_poly.pdbx_strand_id
1 'polypeptide(L)'
;SAMEKAETIAIGGHVRPDGDCIGSCMGLFRYIKKNYPDKQVCVYVEEIPDAFDYLKEEDAFYEKSSYDLFISLDCGDEERLGDAQKVMEKTPYVLNIDHHITNTNFGNENVVKEASSTCEILYGLMDEEKLDAGIASALYTGIVHDTGVFKHSNTTKETMEIAGKLIAFGIPFGKIIDDSFYRKTYKQLQIMGRCLMESVRIMDGRCLFSIVRQNVMKLYEAKPSDLDGII
;
A
#
# COMPACT_ATOMS: atom_id res chain seq x y z
N SER A 1 0.54 24.85 -1.07
CA SER A 1 -0.18 23.61 -0.70
C SER A 1 -0.27 23.49 0.82
N ALA A 2 -1.16 22.64 1.34
CA ALA A 2 -1.25 22.36 2.78
C ALA A 2 0.08 21.80 3.31
N MET A 3 0.73 20.94 2.54
CA MET A 3 2.02 20.33 2.87
C MET A 3 3.14 21.38 3.04
N GLU A 4 3.15 22.46 2.27
CA GLU A 4 4.17 23.52 2.41
C GLU A 4 4.09 24.24 3.75
N LYS A 5 2.85 24.47 4.25
CA LYS A 5 2.58 25.23 5.48
C LYS A 5 2.79 24.41 6.76
N ALA A 6 2.60 23.09 6.68
CA ALA A 6 2.71 22.20 7.83
C ALA A 6 4.17 21.96 8.21
N GLU A 7 4.51 22.06 9.50
CA GLU A 7 5.82 21.68 10.05
C GLU A 7 5.82 20.22 10.53
N THR A 8 4.67 19.76 11.00
CA THR A 8 4.47 18.39 11.52
C THR A 8 3.39 17.68 10.73
N ILE A 9 3.71 16.52 10.17
CA ILE A 9 2.86 15.77 9.26
C ILE A 9 2.70 14.32 9.76
N ALA A 10 1.46 13.86 9.88
CA ALA A 10 1.12 12.46 10.03
C ALA A 10 0.64 11.90 8.69
N ILE A 11 1.15 10.75 8.29
CA ILE A 11 0.68 9.99 7.13
C ILE A 11 -0.02 8.75 7.64
N GLY A 12 -1.27 8.52 7.24
CA GLY A 12 -2.05 7.35 7.65
C GLY A 12 -2.46 6.51 6.45
N GLY A 13 -2.33 5.20 6.58
CA GLY A 13 -2.82 4.20 5.64
C GLY A 13 -3.89 3.30 6.27
N HIS A 14 -4.51 2.42 5.47
CA HIS A 14 -5.61 1.58 5.92
C HIS A 14 -5.14 0.36 6.75
N VAL A 15 -6.07 -0.18 7.56
CA VAL A 15 -5.90 -1.45 8.30
C VAL A 15 -5.66 -2.61 7.33
N ARG A 16 -4.81 -3.57 7.73
CA ARG A 16 -4.34 -4.66 6.88
C ARG A 16 -3.73 -4.12 5.59
N PRO A 17 -2.64 -3.34 5.71
CA PRO A 17 -2.07 -2.62 4.58
C PRO A 17 -1.55 -3.58 3.50
N ASP A 18 -1.86 -3.25 2.27
CA ASP A 18 -1.35 -3.94 1.08
C ASP A 18 -0.18 -3.17 0.43
N GLY A 19 0.19 -3.56 -0.78
CA GLY A 19 1.33 -2.95 -1.46
C GLY A 19 1.12 -1.50 -1.86
N ASP A 20 -0.11 -1.06 -2.17
CA ASP A 20 -0.37 0.34 -2.51
C ASP A 20 -0.43 1.23 -1.28
N CYS A 21 -1.08 0.76 -0.22
CA CYS A 21 -1.08 1.45 1.06
C CYS A 21 0.33 1.68 1.59
N ILE A 22 1.17 0.64 1.62
CA ILE A 22 2.55 0.73 2.13
C ILE A 22 3.42 1.55 1.16
N GLY A 23 3.30 1.30 -0.14
CA GLY A 23 4.05 2.00 -1.17
C GLY A 23 3.77 3.50 -1.17
N SER A 24 2.51 3.89 -1.05
CA SER A 24 2.10 5.30 -0.98
C SER A 24 2.57 5.98 0.31
N CYS A 25 2.37 5.35 1.47
CA CYS A 25 2.79 5.90 2.76
C CYS A 25 4.32 6.07 2.83
N MET A 26 5.08 5.04 2.51
CA MET A 26 6.54 5.07 2.58
C MET A 26 7.17 5.89 1.45
N GLY A 27 6.55 5.89 0.27
CA GLY A 27 6.96 6.75 -0.85
C GLY A 27 6.84 8.23 -0.50
N LEU A 28 5.70 8.65 0.05
CA LEU A 28 5.49 10.03 0.48
C LEU A 28 6.38 10.40 1.67
N PHE A 29 6.55 9.50 2.64
CA PHE A 29 7.48 9.69 3.76
C PHE A 29 8.89 9.98 3.26
N ARG A 30 9.46 9.12 2.40
CA ARG A 30 10.80 9.30 1.83
C ARG A 30 10.91 10.60 1.03
N TYR A 31 9.88 10.93 0.25
CA TYR A 31 9.86 12.17 -0.52
C TYR A 31 9.93 13.41 0.37
N ILE A 32 9.14 13.45 1.46
CA ILE A 32 9.15 14.56 2.40
C ILE A 32 10.48 14.64 3.14
N LYS A 33 10.99 13.54 3.66
CA LYS A 33 12.27 13.49 4.40
C LYS A 33 13.42 13.99 3.56
N LYS A 34 13.46 13.60 2.29
CA LYS A 34 14.53 14.00 1.37
C LYS A 34 14.46 15.48 0.98
N ASN A 35 13.28 15.97 0.64
CA ASN A 35 13.13 17.27 -0.02
C ASN A 35 12.72 18.39 0.93
N TYR A 36 12.26 18.05 2.13
CA TYR A 36 11.82 18.98 3.16
C TYR A 36 12.38 18.55 4.54
N PRO A 37 13.72 18.54 4.72
CA PRO A 37 14.38 17.94 5.89
C PRO A 37 14.00 18.59 7.24
N ASP A 38 13.53 19.82 7.20
CA ASP A 38 13.07 20.55 8.39
C ASP A 38 11.68 20.10 8.87
N LYS A 39 10.90 19.41 8.03
CA LYS A 39 9.59 18.89 8.40
C LYS A 39 9.70 17.60 9.20
N GLN A 40 8.86 17.49 10.20
CA GLN A 40 8.74 16.27 10.99
C GLN A 40 7.58 15.46 10.46
N VAL A 41 7.87 14.27 9.95
CA VAL A 41 6.88 13.39 9.35
C VAL A 41 6.88 12.03 10.05
N CYS A 42 5.69 11.48 10.27
CA CYS A 42 5.47 10.20 10.93
C CYS A 42 4.43 9.39 10.15
N VAL A 43 4.58 8.07 10.12
CA VAL A 43 3.68 7.14 9.43
C VAL A 43 2.89 6.31 10.43
N TYR A 44 1.60 6.21 10.20
CA TYR A 44 0.63 5.41 10.95
C TYR A 44 0.03 4.36 10.03
N VAL A 45 0.57 3.17 10.09
CA VAL A 45 0.05 1.96 9.43
C VAL A 45 0.14 0.80 10.42
N GLU A 46 -0.69 -0.21 10.24
CA GLU A 46 -0.54 -1.45 11.00
C GLU A 46 0.79 -2.15 10.66
N GLU A 47 1.02 -3.32 11.25
CA GLU A 47 2.22 -4.12 11.02
C GLU A 47 2.45 -4.33 9.51
N ILE A 48 3.58 -3.83 9.02
CA ILE A 48 3.99 -4.01 7.62
C ILE A 48 4.37 -5.47 7.41
N PRO A 49 3.72 -6.18 6.46
CA PRO A 49 4.08 -7.56 6.14
C PRO A 49 5.54 -7.72 5.70
N ASP A 50 6.17 -8.85 6.04
CA ASP A 50 7.58 -9.14 5.73
C ASP A 50 7.93 -8.99 4.24
N ALA A 51 6.97 -9.20 3.35
CA ALA A 51 7.13 -9.01 1.91
C ALA A 51 7.53 -7.56 1.52
N PHE A 52 7.25 -6.59 2.39
CA PHE A 52 7.54 -5.17 2.19
C PHE A 52 8.64 -4.64 3.13
N ASP A 53 9.42 -5.50 3.79
CA ASP A 53 10.48 -5.09 4.72
C ASP A 53 11.47 -4.11 4.11
N TYR A 54 11.73 -4.20 2.80
CA TYR A 54 12.62 -3.29 2.08
C TYR A 54 12.09 -1.85 1.98
N LEU A 55 10.82 -1.61 2.31
CA LEU A 55 10.23 -0.28 2.37
C LEU A 55 10.24 0.32 3.77
N LYS A 56 10.46 -0.48 4.82
CA LYS A 56 10.48 -0.02 6.21
C LYS A 56 11.59 1.00 6.45
N GLU A 57 11.26 2.04 7.21
CA GLU A 57 12.19 3.06 7.71
C GLU A 57 11.96 3.17 9.21
N GLU A 58 12.99 2.89 10.01
CA GLU A 58 12.87 2.89 11.49
C GLU A 58 12.42 4.24 12.04
N ASP A 59 12.84 5.34 11.41
CA ASP A 59 12.51 6.70 11.82
C ASP A 59 11.13 7.18 11.31
N ALA A 60 10.37 6.34 10.63
CA ALA A 60 8.99 6.66 10.20
C ALA A 60 7.96 6.49 11.32
N PHE A 61 8.24 5.68 12.35
CA PHE A 61 7.26 5.18 13.32
C PHE A 61 7.46 5.75 14.72
N TYR A 62 7.58 7.06 14.86
CA TYR A 62 7.58 7.70 16.16
C TYR A 62 6.32 8.53 16.37
N GLU A 63 5.76 8.51 17.58
CA GLU A 63 4.56 9.26 17.89
C GLU A 63 4.87 10.69 18.36
N LYS A 64 4.00 11.60 17.97
CA LYS A 64 3.96 12.98 18.48
C LYS A 64 2.63 13.27 19.14
N SER A 65 2.64 14.30 19.99
CA SER A 65 1.44 14.74 20.69
C SER A 65 0.44 15.46 19.80
N SER A 66 0.89 16.05 18.68
CA SER A 66 0.05 16.79 17.74
C SER A 66 0.71 16.93 16.36
N TYR A 67 -0.11 17.11 15.35
CA TYR A 67 0.29 17.33 13.96
C TYR A 67 -0.48 18.53 13.38
N ASP A 68 0.14 19.24 12.42
CA ASP A 68 -0.49 20.33 11.68
C ASP A 68 -1.32 19.79 10.51
N LEU A 69 -0.89 18.66 9.94
CA LEU A 69 -1.48 18.03 8.77
C LEU A 69 -1.52 16.51 8.94
N PHE A 70 -2.67 15.93 8.67
CA PHE A 70 -2.82 14.49 8.47
C PHE A 70 -3.03 14.21 6.98
N ILE A 71 -2.25 13.32 6.40
CA ILE A 71 -2.41 12.87 5.01
C ILE A 71 -2.88 11.42 5.04
N SER A 72 -4.13 11.20 4.67
CA SER A 72 -4.69 9.87 4.47
C SER A 72 -4.35 9.38 3.07
N LEU A 73 -3.80 8.18 2.96
CA LEU A 73 -3.43 7.56 1.71
C LEU A 73 -4.13 6.22 1.56
N ASP A 74 -4.71 6.01 0.38
CA ASP A 74 -5.31 4.73 0.01
C ASP A 74 -6.45 4.27 0.93
N CYS A 75 -7.23 5.24 1.42
CA CYS A 75 -8.36 4.99 2.31
C CYS A 75 -9.65 5.54 1.72
N GLY A 76 -10.59 4.65 1.38
CA GLY A 76 -11.90 5.02 0.86
C GLY A 76 -12.83 5.67 1.90
N ASP A 77 -12.60 5.41 3.18
CA ASP A 77 -13.32 5.99 4.32
C ASP A 77 -12.42 6.09 5.55
N GLU A 78 -12.85 6.89 6.54
CA GLU A 78 -12.08 7.15 7.76
C GLU A 78 -12.00 5.95 8.72
N GLU A 79 -12.98 5.04 8.68
CA GLU A 79 -13.00 3.85 9.56
C GLU A 79 -11.85 2.89 9.20
N ARG A 80 -11.46 2.87 7.93
CA ARG A 80 -10.33 2.06 7.45
C ARG A 80 -8.97 2.49 7.98
N LEU A 81 -8.85 3.69 8.54
CA LEU A 81 -7.61 4.15 9.18
C LEU A 81 -7.30 3.42 10.49
N GLY A 82 -8.27 2.71 11.09
CA GLY A 82 -8.08 2.01 12.36
C GLY A 82 -7.59 2.95 13.47
N ASP A 83 -6.48 2.61 14.14
CA ASP A 83 -5.94 3.46 15.23
C ASP A 83 -5.42 4.81 14.74
N ALA A 84 -5.04 4.95 13.47
CA ALA A 84 -4.62 6.23 12.88
C ALA A 84 -5.77 7.25 12.82
N GLN A 85 -7.05 6.80 12.84
CA GLN A 85 -8.21 7.68 12.91
C GLN A 85 -8.14 8.60 14.14
N LYS A 86 -7.70 8.10 15.29
CA LYS A 86 -7.57 8.89 16.52
C LYS A 86 -6.55 10.04 16.40
N VAL A 87 -5.55 9.86 15.55
CA VAL A 87 -4.56 10.91 15.22
C VAL A 87 -5.17 11.91 14.27
N MET A 88 -5.87 11.44 13.24
CA MET A 88 -6.57 12.26 12.27
C MET A 88 -7.58 13.20 12.94
N GLU A 89 -8.43 12.67 13.84
CA GLU A 89 -9.45 13.45 14.56
C GLU A 89 -8.89 14.61 15.41
N LYS A 90 -7.65 14.50 15.85
CA LYS A 90 -6.94 15.52 16.64
C LYS A 90 -6.16 16.51 15.78
N THR A 91 -6.06 16.23 14.47
CA THR A 91 -5.28 17.05 13.54
C THR A 91 -6.19 18.08 12.87
N PRO A 92 -5.83 19.37 12.84
CA PRO A 92 -6.71 20.45 12.38
C PRO A 92 -6.97 20.44 10.87
N TYR A 93 -6.12 19.79 10.09
CA TYR A 93 -6.28 19.72 8.64
C TYR A 93 -5.98 18.31 8.11
N VAL A 94 -6.90 17.77 7.33
CA VAL A 94 -6.84 16.43 6.74
C VAL A 94 -6.82 16.54 5.22
N LEU A 95 -5.79 16.00 4.58
CA LEU A 95 -5.70 15.80 3.15
C LEU A 95 -5.90 14.30 2.86
N ASN A 96 -6.92 13.96 2.06
CA ASN A 96 -7.16 12.59 1.63
C ASN A 96 -6.73 12.43 0.16
N ILE A 97 -5.86 11.46 -0.13
CA ILE A 97 -5.41 11.11 -1.48
C ILE A 97 -5.73 9.64 -1.71
N ASP A 98 -6.58 9.35 -2.70
CA ASP A 98 -7.11 8.02 -2.91
C ASP A 98 -7.55 7.79 -4.36
N HIS A 99 -7.57 6.53 -4.80
CA HIS A 99 -8.04 6.14 -6.13
C HIS A 99 -9.38 5.37 -6.10
N HIS A 100 -9.91 5.05 -4.91
CA HIS A 100 -11.14 4.30 -4.77
C HIS A 100 -12.37 5.12 -5.19
N ILE A 101 -13.17 4.61 -6.12
CA ILE A 101 -14.41 5.27 -6.59
C ILE A 101 -15.49 5.38 -5.50
N THR A 102 -15.36 4.59 -4.43
CA THR A 102 -16.26 4.59 -3.27
C THR A 102 -15.82 5.55 -2.17
N ASN A 103 -14.79 6.36 -2.42
CA ASN A 103 -14.25 7.29 -1.42
C ASN A 103 -15.32 8.27 -0.92
N THR A 104 -15.38 8.45 0.40
CA THR A 104 -16.38 9.29 1.07
C THR A 104 -16.01 10.78 1.11
N ASN A 105 -14.81 11.15 0.64
CA ASN A 105 -14.26 12.51 0.67
C ASN A 105 -14.24 13.12 2.08
N PHE A 106 -13.76 12.36 3.06
CA PHE A 106 -13.77 12.73 4.48
C PHE A 106 -12.72 13.78 4.87
N GLY A 107 -11.76 14.09 4.01
CA GLY A 107 -10.73 15.12 4.25
C GLY A 107 -11.24 16.55 4.10
N ASN A 108 -10.52 17.50 4.69
CA ASN A 108 -10.72 18.94 4.39
C ASN A 108 -10.37 19.25 2.93
N GLU A 109 -9.41 18.54 2.37
CA GLU A 109 -9.06 18.53 0.96
C GLU A 109 -8.99 17.09 0.48
N ASN A 110 -9.54 16.79 -0.70
CA ASN A 110 -9.61 15.44 -1.24
C ASN A 110 -9.07 15.43 -2.67
N VAL A 111 -8.06 14.61 -2.90
CA VAL A 111 -7.48 14.33 -4.21
C VAL A 111 -7.87 12.90 -4.57
N VAL A 112 -9.11 12.72 -4.97
CA VAL A 112 -9.66 11.42 -5.38
C VAL A 112 -9.74 11.39 -6.90
N LYS A 113 -9.03 10.45 -7.53
CA LYS A 113 -8.93 10.35 -8.99
C LYS A 113 -9.00 8.89 -9.42
N GLU A 114 -9.61 8.66 -10.56
CA GLU A 114 -9.49 7.37 -11.24
C GLU A 114 -8.04 7.16 -11.70
N ALA A 115 -7.38 6.18 -11.12
CA ALA A 115 -6.00 5.78 -11.39
C ALA A 115 -5.84 4.30 -11.09
N SER A 116 -4.72 3.71 -11.50
CA SER A 116 -4.45 2.30 -11.20
C SER A 116 -4.19 2.07 -9.70
N SER A 117 -3.71 3.09 -9.01
CA SER A 117 -3.30 3.04 -7.60
C SER A 117 -3.15 4.44 -7.01
N THR A 118 -3.14 4.57 -5.70
CA THR A 118 -2.79 5.81 -5.00
C THR A 118 -1.33 6.20 -5.26
N CYS A 119 -0.44 5.24 -5.44
CA CYS A 119 0.96 5.48 -5.85
C CYS A 119 1.06 6.16 -7.22
N GLU A 120 0.20 5.83 -8.17
CA GLU A 120 0.13 6.51 -9.47
C GLU A 120 -0.27 7.98 -9.30
N ILE A 121 -1.26 8.26 -8.45
CA ILE A 121 -1.68 9.64 -8.14
C ILE A 121 -0.53 10.42 -7.50
N LEU A 122 0.15 9.83 -6.51
CA LEU A 122 1.28 10.46 -5.83
C LEU A 122 2.43 10.79 -6.79
N TYR A 123 2.74 9.89 -7.72
CA TYR A 123 3.73 10.20 -8.76
C TYR A 123 3.37 11.48 -9.52
N GLY A 124 2.10 11.62 -9.93
CA GLY A 124 1.61 12.82 -10.63
C GLY A 124 1.59 14.11 -9.79
N LEU A 125 1.67 14.00 -8.45
CA LEU A 125 1.73 15.14 -7.53
C LEU A 125 3.17 15.51 -7.13
N MET A 126 4.11 14.59 -7.29
CA MET A 126 5.52 14.78 -6.95
C MET A 126 6.30 15.41 -8.13
N ASP A 127 7.33 16.15 -7.79
CA ASP A 127 8.31 16.64 -8.77
C ASP A 127 9.26 15.50 -9.15
N GLU A 128 9.26 15.10 -10.42
CA GLU A 128 10.07 13.97 -10.92
C GLU A 128 11.56 14.17 -10.66
N GLU A 129 12.07 15.41 -10.74
CA GLU A 129 13.48 15.73 -10.47
C GLU A 129 13.89 15.50 -9.00
N LYS A 130 12.92 15.45 -8.11
CA LYS A 130 13.11 15.24 -6.67
C LYS A 130 12.97 13.77 -6.24
N LEU A 131 12.67 12.88 -7.16
CA LEU A 131 12.60 11.45 -6.87
C LEU A 131 14.01 10.85 -6.75
N ASP A 132 14.07 9.65 -6.21
CA ASP A 132 15.24 8.77 -6.22
C ASP A 132 14.79 7.30 -6.28
N ALA A 133 15.75 6.38 -6.31
CA ALA A 133 15.48 4.95 -6.40
C ALA A 133 14.65 4.42 -5.19
N GLY A 134 14.82 5.01 -4.00
CA GLY A 134 14.06 4.61 -2.81
C GLY A 134 12.59 4.99 -2.90
N ILE A 135 12.31 6.23 -3.31
CA ILE A 135 10.94 6.73 -3.55
C ILE A 135 10.32 5.97 -4.72
N ALA A 136 11.06 5.83 -5.83
CA ALA A 136 10.61 5.12 -7.01
C ALA A 136 10.27 3.64 -6.72
N SER A 137 11.07 2.95 -5.87
CA SER A 137 10.78 1.58 -5.46
C SER A 137 9.46 1.48 -4.69
N ALA A 138 9.16 2.43 -3.80
CA ALA A 138 7.93 2.45 -3.03
C ALA A 138 6.72 2.67 -3.95
N LEU A 139 6.75 3.68 -4.80
CA LEU A 139 5.65 3.96 -5.75
C LEU A 139 5.44 2.81 -6.74
N TYR A 140 6.53 2.22 -7.24
CA TYR A 140 6.45 1.07 -8.15
C TYR A 140 5.80 -0.15 -7.47
N THR A 141 6.07 -0.37 -6.19
CA THR A 141 5.46 -1.46 -5.42
C THR A 141 3.93 -1.33 -5.40
N GLY A 142 3.40 -0.14 -5.10
CA GLY A 142 1.95 0.08 -5.08
C GLY A 142 1.32 -0.16 -6.45
N ILE A 143 1.89 0.40 -7.50
CA ILE A 143 1.40 0.20 -8.87
C ILE A 143 1.38 -1.30 -9.24
N VAL A 144 2.44 -2.04 -8.92
CA VAL A 144 2.53 -3.48 -9.19
C VAL A 144 1.42 -4.25 -8.49
N HIS A 145 1.17 -3.93 -7.20
CA HIS A 145 0.19 -4.65 -6.40
C HIS A 145 -1.24 -4.41 -6.89
N ASP A 146 -1.64 -3.18 -7.08
CA ASP A 146 -3.00 -2.82 -7.48
C ASP A 146 -3.33 -3.19 -8.91
N THR A 147 -2.33 -3.26 -9.77
CA THR A 147 -2.50 -3.72 -11.16
C THR A 147 -2.38 -5.23 -11.32
N GLY A 148 -2.08 -5.96 -10.24
CA GLY A 148 -1.78 -7.40 -10.32
C GLY A 148 -0.66 -7.68 -11.32
N VAL A 149 0.45 -6.94 -11.19
CA VAL A 149 1.58 -6.96 -12.14
C VAL A 149 1.13 -6.62 -13.56
N PHE A 150 0.39 -5.51 -13.67
CA PHE A 150 -0.11 -4.96 -14.94
C PHE A 150 -1.11 -5.84 -15.70
N LYS A 151 -1.78 -6.76 -14.98
CA LYS A 151 -2.78 -7.69 -15.58
C LYS A 151 -4.22 -7.21 -15.42
N HIS A 152 -4.51 -6.40 -14.42
CA HIS A 152 -5.87 -5.95 -14.14
C HIS A 152 -6.30 -4.86 -15.13
N SER A 153 -7.61 -4.71 -15.29
CA SER A 153 -8.23 -3.76 -16.24
C SER A 153 -8.02 -2.28 -15.89
N ASN A 154 -7.59 -1.97 -14.65
CA ASN A 154 -7.20 -0.64 -14.22
C ASN A 154 -5.82 -0.21 -14.74
N THR A 155 -5.05 -1.12 -15.36
CA THR A 155 -3.78 -0.80 -16.02
C THR A 155 -4.02 -0.01 -17.29
N THR A 156 -3.54 1.22 -17.34
CA THR A 156 -3.67 2.13 -18.47
C THR A 156 -2.34 2.37 -19.18
N LYS A 157 -2.37 3.10 -20.29
CA LYS A 157 -1.16 3.59 -20.95
C LYS A 157 -0.33 4.46 -19.99
N GLU A 158 -1.00 5.35 -19.22
CA GLU A 158 -0.35 6.23 -18.25
C GLU A 158 0.33 5.44 -17.14
N THR A 159 -0.33 4.41 -16.62
CA THR A 159 0.25 3.47 -15.64
C THR A 159 1.57 2.86 -16.15
N MET A 160 1.61 2.41 -17.39
CA MET A 160 2.81 1.81 -18.00
C MET A 160 3.91 2.84 -18.24
N GLU A 161 3.56 4.05 -18.64
CA GLU A 161 4.52 5.15 -18.83
C GLU A 161 5.16 5.55 -17.48
N ILE A 162 4.36 5.67 -16.42
CA ILE A 162 4.85 5.96 -15.06
C ILE A 162 5.73 4.82 -14.55
N ALA A 163 5.30 3.58 -14.70
CA ALA A 163 6.11 2.41 -14.33
C ALA A 163 7.48 2.39 -15.05
N GLY A 164 7.50 2.69 -16.35
CA GLY A 164 8.72 2.81 -17.11
C GLY A 164 9.65 3.91 -16.61
N LYS A 165 9.12 5.06 -16.23
CA LYS A 165 9.89 6.16 -15.64
C LYS A 165 10.45 5.79 -14.27
N LEU A 166 9.64 5.12 -13.40
CA LEU A 166 10.11 4.64 -12.10
C LEU A 166 11.26 3.62 -12.27
N ILE A 167 11.18 2.72 -13.24
CA ILE A 167 12.26 1.76 -13.56
C ILE A 167 13.54 2.49 -13.98
N ALA A 168 13.44 3.63 -14.66
CA ALA A 168 14.59 4.41 -15.08
C ALA A 168 15.43 4.97 -13.92
N PHE A 169 14.89 5.05 -12.70
CA PHE A 169 15.66 5.36 -11.48
C PHE A 169 16.58 4.21 -11.03
N GLY A 170 16.66 3.10 -11.78
CA GLY A 170 17.55 1.97 -11.48
C GLY A 170 17.04 1.06 -10.36
N ILE A 171 15.74 1.03 -10.11
CA ILE A 171 15.13 0.17 -9.10
C ILE A 171 15.26 -1.31 -9.48
N PRO A 172 15.37 -2.22 -8.51
CA PRO A 172 15.40 -3.65 -8.77
C PRO A 172 13.99 -4.21 -9.04
N PHE A 173 13.32 -3.70 -10.11
CA PHE A 173 11.90 -3.93 -10.37
C PHE A 173 11.51 -5.41 -10.41
N GLY A 174 12.33 -6.28 -11.03
CA GLY A 174 12.09 -7.72 -11.06
C GLY A 174 12.09 -8.33 -9.66
N LYS A 175 13.07 -7.93 -8.82
CA LYS A 175 13.14 -8.38 -7.43
C LYS A 175 11.95 -7.87 -6.60
N ILE A 176 11.51 -6.64 -6.83
CA ILE A 176 10.31 -6.09 -6.18
C ILE A 176 9.09 -6.97 -6.51
N ILE A 177 8.88 -7.29 -7.78
CA ILE A 177 7.77 -8.16 -8.20
C ILE A 177 7.89 -9.55 -7.58
N ASP A 178 9.06 -10.17 -7.67
CA ASP A 178 9.26 -11.52 -7.16
C ASP A 178 9.06 -11.61 -5.66
N ASP A 179 9.70 -10.73 -4.88
CA ASP A 179 9.71 -10.81 -3.42
C ASP A 179 8.39 -10.34 -2.79
N SER A 180 7.72 -9.33 -3.37
CA SER A 180 6.51 -8.77 -2.77
C SER A 180 5.21 -9.37 -3.30
N PHE A 181 5.18 -9.81 -4.56
CA PHE A 181 3.95 -10.30 -5.21
C PHE A 181 3.91 -11.83 -5.41
N TYR A 182 4.97 -12.40 -5.95
CA TYR A 182 4.98 -13.84 -6.30
C TYR A 182 5.53 -14.76 -5.21
N ARG A 183 6.39 -14.26 -4.35
CA ARG A 183 7.01 -15.10 -3.32
C ARG A 183 5.97 -15.65 -2.37
N LYS A 184 6.02 -16.97 -2.19
CA LYS A 184 5.20 -17.69 -1.21
C LYS A 184 6.12 -18.43 -0.24
N THR A 185 5.75 -18.42 1.03
CA THR A 185 6.41 -19.24 2.03
C THR A 185 6.12 -20.72 1.77
N TYR A 186 6.98 -21.61 2.28
CA TYR A 186 6.73 -23.05 2.19
C TYR A 186 5.37 -23.43 2.80
N LYS A 187 5.00 -22.81 3.91
CA LYS A 187 3.71 -22.96 4.57
C LYS A 187 2.54 -22.59 3.63
N GLN A 188 2.62 -21.46 2.99
CA GLN A 188 1.61 -21.01 2.01
C GLN A 188 1.50 -21.97 0.84
N LEU A 189 2.63 -22.46 0.31
CA LEU A 189 2.64 -23.44 -0.78
C LEU A 189 2.00 -24.76 -0.36
N GLN A 190 2.24 -25.24 0.88
CA GLN A 190 1.61 -26.45 1.40
C GLN A 190 0.09 -26.29 1.54
N ILE A 191 -0.37 -25.15 2.10
CA ILE A 191 -1.81 -24.87 2.24
C ILE A 191 -2.45 -24.76 0.84
N MET A 192 -1.83 -24.04 -0.09
CA MET A 192 -2.29 -23.91 -1.47
C MET A 192 -2.40 -25.28 -2.16
N GLY A 193 -1.36 -26.11 -2.06
CA GLY A 193 -1.38 -27.46 -2.62
C GLY A 193 -2.53 -28.31 -2.06
N ARG A 194 -2.77 -28.23 -0.75
CA ARG A 194 -3.89 -28.91 -0.10
C ARG A 194 -5.24 -28.34 -0.59
N CYS A 195 -5.39 -27.03 -0.66
CA CYS A 195 -6.60 -26.40 -1.17
C CYS A 195 -6.92 -26.85 -2.60
N LEU A 196 -5.92 -26.96 -3.46
CA LEU A 196 -6.10 -27.45 -4.83
C LEU A 196 -6.53 -28.91 -4.87
N MET A 197 -5.88 -29.78 -4.08
CA MET A 197 -6.20 -31.22 -4.04
C MET A 197 -7.58 -31.51 -3.44
N GLU A 198 -8.00 -30.76 -2.44
CA GLU A 198 -9.29 -30.91 -1.74
C GLU A 198 -10.40 -30.07 -2.38
N SER A 199 -10.10 -29.33 -3.45
CA SER A 199 -11.07 -28.44 -4.10
C SER A 199 -12.24 -29.21 -4.74
N VAL A 200 -13.42 -28.64 -4.63
CA VAL A 200 -14.64 -29.18 -5.24
C VAL A 200 -15.02 -28.31 -6.43
N ARG A 201 -15.25 -28.96 -7.56
CA ARG A 201 -15.76 -28.32 -8.77
C ARG A 201 -17.29 -28.27 -8.73
N ILE A 202 -17.85 -27.09 -8.95
CA ILE A 202 -19.28 -26.83 -9.05
C ILE A 202 -19.61 -26.04 -10.30
N MET A 203 -20.89 -25.89 -10.64
CA MET A 203 -21.37 -25.11 -11.79
C MET A 203 -20.73 -25.57 -13.11
N ASP A 204 -20.72 -26.88 -13.36
CA ASP A 204 -20.10 -27.51 -14.54
C ASP A 204 -18.62 -27.17 -14.71
N GLY A 205 -17.91 -27.08 -13.59
CA GLY A 205 -16.48 -26.80 -13.56
C GLY A 205 -16.08 -25.33 -13.69
N ARG A 206 -17.06 -24.42 -13.74
CA ARG A 206 -16.80 -22.98 -13.82
C ARG A 206 -16.41 -22.34 -12.49
N CYS A 207 -16.62 -23.04 -11.38
CA CYS A 207 -16.22 -22.58 -10.05
C CYS A 207 -15.52 -23.71 -9.30
N LEU A 208 -14.41 -23.35 -8.64
CA LEU A 208 -13.72 -24.18 -7.67
C LEU A 208 -13.86 -23.53 -6.30
N PHE A 209 -14.11 -24.32 -5.26
CA PHE A 209 -13.99 -23.84 -3.90
C PHE A 209 -13.24 -24.83 -3.03
N SER A 210 -12.57 -24.31 -2.02
CA SER A 210 -11.89 -25.08 -0.99
C SER A 210 -12.20 -24.49 0.39
N ILE A 211 -12.09 -25.32 1.44
CA ILE A 211 -12.36 -24.90 2.80
C ILE A 211 -11.11 -25.13 3.65
N VAL A 212 -10.51 -24.04 4.10
CA VAL A 212 -9.42 -24.10 5.08
C VAL A 212 -10.02 -24.06 6.49
N ARG A 213 -10.07 -25.20 7.14
CA ARG A 213 -10.63 -25.33 8.49
C ARG A 213 -9.59 -24.95 9.55
N GLN A 214 -10.06 -24.57 10.74
CA GLN A 214 -9.24 -24.23 11.90
C GLN A 214 -8.18 -25.30 12.27
N ASN A 215 -8.52 -26.59 12.11
CA ASN A 215 -7.57 -27.68 12.37
C ASN A 215 -6.44 -27.73 11.32
N VAL A 216 -6.71 -27.33 10.08
CA VAL A 216 -5.69 -27.18 9.03
C VAL A 216 -4.78 -26.01 9.35
N MET A 217 -5.35 -24.87 9.76
CA MET A 217 -4.59 -23.71 10.23
C MET A 217 -3.64 -24.10 11.37
N LYS A 218 -4.15 -24.84 12.36
CA LYS A 218 -3.33 -25.32 13.48
C LYS A 218 -2.25 -26.29 13.04
N LEU A 219 -2.54 -27.21 12.11
CA LEU A 219 -1.57 -28.19 11.60
C LEU A 219 -0.35 -27.54 10.95
N TYR A 220 -0.59 -26.45 10.21
CA TYR A 220 0.47 -25.70 9.52
C TYR A 220 0.98 -24.51 10.33
N GLU A 221 0.52 -24.32 11.57
CA GLU A 221 0.82 -23.14 12.39
C GLU A 221 0.59 -21.83 11.62
N ALA A 222 -0.49 -21.80 10.83
CA ALA A 222 -0.78 -20.72 9.93
C ALA A 222 -1.61 -19.60 10.60
N LYS A 223 -1.28 -18.36 10.27
CA LYS A 223 -2.07 -17.18 10.61
C LYS A 223 -3.07 -16.87 9.49
N PRO A 224 -4.12 -16.08 9.72
CA PRO A 224 -5.01 -15.62 8.64
C PRO A 224 -4.29 -14.96 7.47
N SER A 225 -3.23 -14.19 7.74
CA SER A 225 -2.39 -13.55 6.70
C SER A 225 -1.62 -14.56 5.81
N ASP A 226 -1.40 -15.80 6.28
CA ASP A 226 -0.79 -16.85 5.45
C ASP A 226 -1.77 -17.36 4.36
N LEU A 227 -3.04 -16.97 4.40
CA LEU A 227 -4.03 -17.32 3.38
C LEU A 227 -4.12 -16.29 2.24
N ASP A 228 -3.54 -15.11 2.42
CA ASP A 228 -3.59 -14.06 1.43
C ASP A 228 -2.84 -14.47 0.15
N GLY A 229 -3.51 -14.28 -0.99
CA GLY A 229 -2.95 -14.62 -2.29
C GLY A 229 -2.67 -16.12 -2.51
N ILE A 230 -3.34 -17.02 -1.78
CA ILE A 230 -3.25 -18.48 -2.01
C ILE A 230 -4.11 -18.90 -3.20
N ILE A 231 -5.18 -18.19 -3.51
CA ILE A 231 -6.10 -18.51 -4.60
C ILE A 231 -6.29 -17.27 -5.46
#